data_d068897d600bed56c3e6918f0652bad7
#
_entry.id   d068897d600bed56c3e6918f0652bad7
#
_cell.length_a   1.000
_cell.length_b   1.000
_cell.length_c   1.000
_cell.angle_alpha   90.00
_cell.angle_beta   90.00
_cell.angle_gamma   90.00
#
_symmetry.space_group_name_H-M   'P 1'
#
loop_
_entity.id
_entity.type
_entity.pdbx_description
1 polymer ?
#
loop_
_entity_poly.entity_id
_entity_poly.type
_entity_poly.pdbx_seq_one_letter_code
_entity_poly.pdbx_strand_id
1 'polypeptide(L)'
;MSAHVLLGYAAFAGLSLSIAAYAASALALLAARRRAKGDPIRGGEPGVSIVKPLCGVDEGLEGNLESFFRLDYPVGRHEILFSFASEEDPAYPIARRVADRHPGTPSVFVFDPREPGGNAKVNRLTAALRHARHRLILFSDGNVSVRPEFLRRAVSWFARSNIGLVSHLFLARGAKGIASRIETLYLNGCLQGGTALLSRALRMPCVVGKSILVSRRALDAVEGIEALRGHLAEDFLLGRSVRRAGFGVALSADFVDTSEVKKSGRAVWARHRRWAMMRRRLGGTLYAGELLAPALPWFLATLAAAPAASLMVTAAALLAARYLAEIAVGAIIGRRLDVRDALLLPVRDLTVFAVFCAGLTGRRVAWRGRAMRIGRETLIETLTSRAA
;
A
#
# COMPACT_ATOMS: atom_id res chain seq x y z
N MET A 1 -14.66 -36.44 -24.03
CA MET A 1 -13.43 -35.74 -23.62
C MET A 1 -13.10 -36.14 -22.20
N SER A 2 -11.88 -36.62 -21.93
CA SER A 2 -11.53 -37.09 -20.57
C SER A 2 -11.52 -35.89 -19.58
N ALA A 3 -11.73 -36.17 -18.28
CA ALA A 3 -11.68 -35.17 -17.22
C ALA A 3 -10.33 -34.42 -17.22
N HIS A 4 -9.25 -35.11 -17.53
CA HIS A 4 -7.91 -34.55 -17.62
C HIS A 4 -7.79 -33.49 -18.71
N VAL A 5 -8.37 -33.74 -19.88
CA VAL A 5 -8.40 -32.75 -21.00
C VAL A 5 -9.20 -31.51 -20.64
N LEU A 6 -10.34 -31.69 -19.95
CA LEU A 6 -11.15 -30.57 -19.45
C LEU A 6 -10.39 -29.71 -18.46
N LEU A 7 -9.63 -30.32 -17.55
CA LEU A 7 -8.77 -29.62 -16.58
C LEU A 7 -7.68 -28.81 -17.29
N GLY A 8 -7.08 -29.35 -18.36
CA GLY A 8 -6.09 -28.63 -19.17
C GLY A 8 -6.65 -27.36 -19.81
N TYR A 9 -7.81 -27.45 -20.41
CA TYR A 9 -8.49 -26.27 -20.98
C TYR A 9 -8.94 -25.26 -19.91
N ALA A 10 -9.43 -25.75 -18.75
CA ALA A 10 -9.78 -24.87 -17.65
C ALA A 10 -8.56 -24.11 -17.10
N ALA A 11 -7.42 -24.80 -16.96
CA ALA A 11 -6.17 -24.17 -16.55
C ALA A 11 -5.68 -23.12 -17.56
N PHE A 12 -5.76 -23.44 -18.87
CA PHE A 12 -5.42 -22.49 -19.94
C PHE A 12 -6.35 -21.27 -19.95
N ALA A 13 -7.64 -21.46 -19.71
CA ALA A 13 -8.58 -20.34 -19.53
C ALA A 13 -8.20 -19.47 -18.32
N GLY A 14 -7.80 -20.10 -17.20
CA GLY A 14 -7.27 -19.40 -16.03
C GLY A 14 -6.01 -18.57 -16.34
N LEU A 15 -5.07 -19.10 -17.14
CA LEU A 15 -3.90 -18.36 -17.62
C LEU A 15 -4.32 -17.15 -18.46
N SER A 16 -5.23 -17.35 -19.41
CA SER A 16 -5.73 -16.28 -20.28
C SER A 16 -6.42 -15.18 -19.51
N LEU A 17 -7.25 -15.54 -18.51
CA LEU A 17 -7.87 -14.58 -17.58
C LEU A 17 -6.85 -13.84 -16.73
N SER A 18 -5.79 -14.51 -16.25
CA SER A 18 -4.69 -13.88 -15.51
C SER A 18 -4.00 -12.81 -16.37
N ILE A 19 -3.76 -13.10 -17.64
CA ILE A 19 -3.14 -12.15 -18.57
C ILE A 19 -4.07 -10.97 -18.85
N ALA A 20 -5.35 -11.22 -19.09
CA ALA A 20 -6.35 -10.17 -19.29
C ALA A 20 -6.50 -9.28 -18.06
N ALA A 21 -6.53 -9.87 -16.85
CA ALA A 21 -6.54 -9.13 -15.58
C ALA A 21 -5.30 -8.26 -15.40
N TYR A 22 -4.13 -8.78 -15.79
CA TYR A 22 -2.90 -7.97 -15.77
C TYR A 22 -2.98 -6.81 -16.76
N ALA A 23 -3.38 -7.04 -17.99
CA ALA A 23 -3.51 -5.99 -19.00
C ALA A 23 -4.48 -4.89 -18.52
N ALA A 24 -5.62 -5.27 -17.97
CA ALA A 24 -6.56 -4.33 -17.36
C ALA A 24 -5.94 -3.55 -16.18
N SER A 25 -5.17 -4.22 -15.33
CA SER A 25 -4.46 -3.60 -14.21
C SER A 25 -3.41 -2.61 -14.68
N ALA A 26 -2.63 -2.96 -15.70
CA ALA A 26 -1.64 -2.09 -16.31
C ALA A 26 -2.26 -0.85 -16.95
N LEU A 27 -3.34 -1.03 -17.72
CA LEU A 27 -4.09 0.08 -18.31
C LEU A 27 -4.68 1.01 -17.26
N ALA A 28 -5.26 0.45 -16.19
CA ALA A 28 -5.80 1.23 -15.07
C ALA A 28 -4.70 2.06 -14.39
N LEU A 29 -3.53 1.45 -14.15
CA LEU A 29 -2.37 2.11 -13.55
C LEU A 29 -1.82 3.24 -14.42
N LEU A 30 -1.65 3.00 -15.71
CA LEU A 30 -1.18 4.01 -16.67
C LEU A 30 -2.18 5.17 -16.81
N ALA A 31 -3.48 4.86 -16.81
CA ALA A 31 -4.53 5.88 -16.82
C ALA A 31 -4.55 6.71 -15.51
N ALA A 32 -4.33 6.07 -14.35
CA ALA A 32 -4.19 6.77 -13.08
C ALA A 32 -2.96 7.69 -13.07
N ARG A 33 -1.83 7.24 -13.66
CA ARG A 33 -0.61 8.06 -13.78
C ARG A 33 -0.82 9.30 -14.65
N ARG A 34 -1.54 9.18 -15.77
CA ARG A 34 -1.86 10.35 -16.63
C ARG A 34 -2.71 11.39 -15.91
N ARG A 35 -3.56 10.96 -14.99
CA ARG A 35 -4.44 11.82 -14.17
C ARG A 35 -3.80 12.32 -12.88
N ALA A 36 -2.61 11.86 -12.53
CA ALA A 36 -1.90 12.23 -11.31
C ALA A 36 -1.47 13.70 -11.26
N LYS A 37 -1.41 14.37 -12.44
CA LYS A 37 -1.30 15.83 -12.50
C LYS A 37 -2.66 16.40 -12.13
N GLY A 38 -2.78 16.90 -10.91
CA GLY A 38 -3.99 17.57 -10.46
C GLY A 38 -4.20 18.92 -11.16
N ASP A 39 -5.39 19.46 -11.01
CA ASP A 39 -5.72 20.79 -11.54
C ASP A 39 -5.08 21.88 -10.68
N PRO A 40 -4.66 23.01 -11.26
CA PRO A 40 -4.14 24.16 -10.47
C PRO A 40 -5.16 24.61 -9.41
N ILE A 41 -4.70 24.86 -8.19
CA ILE A 41 -5.56 25.38 -7.13
C ILE A 41 -5.73 26.90 -7.33
N ARG A 42 -6.98 27.34 -7.41
CA ARG A 42 -7.29 28.77 -7.39
C ARG A 42 -7.24 29.28 -5.95
N GLY A 43 -6.58 30.41 -5.71
CA GLY A 43 -6.52 31.03 -4.38
C GLY A 43 -5.31 30.67 -3.52
N GLY A 44 -4.29 30.04 -4.10
CA GLY A 44 -3.04 29.70 -3.42
C GLY A 44 -3.07 28.32 -2.74
N GLU A 45 -1.90 27.85 -2.32
CA GLU A 45 -1.73 26.55 -1.70
C GLU A 45 -2.32 26.50 -0.29
N PRO A 46 -3.21 25.52 0.01
CA PRO A 46 -3.80 25.37 1.34
C PRO A 46 -2.76 24.89 2.35
N GLY A 47 -2.98 25.22 3.64
CA GLY A 47 -2.13 24.70 4.72
C GLY A 47 -2.30 23.19 4.91
N VAL A 48 -1.18 22.47 5.16
CA VAL A 48 -1.14 21.00 5.35
C VAL A 48 -0.39 20.65 6.61
N SER A 49 -1.00 19.83 7.48
CA SER A 49 -0.34 19.19 8.63
C SER A 49 0.09 17.78 8.23
N ILE A 50 1.40 17.54 8.19
CA ILE A 50 2.00 16.24 7.85
C ILE A 50 2.20 15.46 9.13
N VAL A 51 1.51 14.34 9.29
CA VAL A 51 1.56 13.50 10.49
C VAL A 51 2.38 12.24 10.21
N LYS A 52 3.45 12.07 10.96
CA LYS A 52 4.42 10.97 10.89
C LYS A 52 4.38 10.13 12.17
N PRO A 53 3.64 9.01 12.22
CA PRO A 53 3.70 8.08 13.33
C PRO A 53 5.01 7.29 13.25
N LEU A 54 5.88 7.42 14.24
CA LEU A 54 7.18 6.76 14.29
C LEU A 54 7.23 5.71 15.39
N CYS A 55 7.99 4.64 15.15
CA CYS A 55 8.23 3.56 16.14
C CYS A 55 9.45 2.76 15.71
N GLY A 56 10.56 2.94 16.40
CA GLY A 56 11.85 2.35 16.06
C GLY A 56 12.46 2.94 14.78
N VAL A 57 13.65 2.48 14.43
CA VAL A 57 14.41 2.97 13.28
C VAL A 57 14.25 2.03 12.11
N ASP A 58 13.54 2.49 11.07
CA ASP A 58 13.55 1.87 9.78
C ASP A 58 14.82 2.25 9.01
N GLU A 59 15.33 1.34 8.17
CA GLU A 59 16.49 1.64 7.31
C GLU A 59 16.16 2.81 6.36
N GLY A 60 17.04 3.84 6.37
CA GLY A 60 16.83 5.06 5.58
C GLY A 60 15.89 6.08 6.22
N LEU A 61 15.53 5.92 7.51
CA LEU A 61 14.59 6.81 8.20
C LEU A 61 14.98 8.27 8.05
N GLU A 62 16.25 8.64 8.28
CA GLU A 62 16.72 10.02 8.20
C GLU A 62 16.45 10.64 6.82
N GLY A 63 16.84 9.97 5.74
CA GLY A 63 16.59 10.45 4.38
C GLY A 63 15.10 10.51 4.02
N ASN A 64 14.30 9.57 4.54
CA ASN A 64 12.85 9.60 4.36
C ASN A 64 12.25 10.84 5.02
N LEU A 65 12.62 11.14 6.26
CA LEU A 65 12.14 12.33 6.97
C LEU A 65 12.62 13.61 6.31
N GLU A 66 13.90 13.69 5.94
CA GLU A 66 14.52 14.81 5.22
C GLU A 66 13.74 15.22 3.96
N SER A 67 13.18 14.24 3.23
CA SER A 67 12.42 14.50 2.01
C SER A 67 11.18 15.39 2.24
N PHE A 68 10.60 15.36 3.43
CA PHE A 68 9.44 16.19 3.78
C PHE A 68 9.81 17.62 4.16
N PHE A 69 11.05 17.88 4.51
CA PHE A 69 11.57 19.22 4.73
C PHE A 69 12.04 19.92 3.45
N ARG A 70 12.26 19.12 2.38
CA ARG A 70 12.67 19.61 1.06
C ARG A 70 11.50 19.77 0.08
N LEU A 71 10.28 19.83 0.60
CA LEU A 71 9.09 20.05 -0.23
C LEU A 71 9.11 21.46 -0.84
N ASP A 72 8.86 21.53 -2.15
CA ASP A 72 8.57 22.78 -2.84
C ASP A 72 7.14 23.23 -2.51
N TYR A 73 7.01 23.84 -1.35
CA TYR A 73 5.73 24.32 -0.82
C TYR A 73 5.95 25.63 -0.05
N PRO A 74 5.00 26.58 -0.07
CA PRO A 74 5.22 27.89 0.55
C PRO A 74 5.54 27.78 2.03
N VAL A 75 6.49 28.60 2.47
CA VAL A 75 6.91 28.68 3.88
C VAL A 75 5.71 29.00 4.77
N GLY A 76 5.60 28.31 5.89
CA GLY A 76 4.49 28.47 6.84
C GLY A 76 3.16 27.87 6.40
N ARG A 77 3.07 27.27 5.20
CA ARG A 77 1.88 26.56 4.73
C ARG A 77 1.90 25.06 4.97
N HIS A 78 2.95 24.54 5.58
CA HIS A 78 2.97 23.17 6.08
C HIS A 78 3.72 23.08 7.40
N GLU A 79 3.38 22.06 8.17
CA GLU A 79 4.04 21.68 9.41
C GLU A 79 4.22 20.17 9.44
N ILE A 80 5.16 19.66 10.24
CA ILE A 80 5.41 18.24 10.40
C ILE A 80 5.21 17.86 11.88
N LEU A 81 4.33 16.89 12.12
CA LEU A 81 4.05 16.36 13.44
C LEU A 81 4.59 14.93 13.54
N PHE A 82 5.61 14.76 14.36
CA PHE A 82 6.16 13.46 14.68
C PHE A 82 5.49 12.90 15.93
N SER A 83 4.98 11.68 15.88
CA SER A 83 4.29 11.07 17.01
C SER A 83 4.93 9.75 17.41
N PHE A 84 5.26 9.66 18.70
CA PHE A 84 5.98 8.56 19.35
C PHE A 84 5.17 7.98 20.51
N ALA A 85 5.53 6.78 20.95
CA ALA A 85 5.03 6.23 22.21
C ALA A 85 5.72 6.86 23.42
N SER A 86 7.03 7.12 23.32
CA SER A 86 7.83 7.71 24.40
C SER A 86 9.03 8.47 23.82
N GLU A 87 9.72 9.23 24.65
CA GLU A 87 10.94 9.95 24.28
C GLU A 87 12.15 9.00 24.09
N GLU A 88 12.08 7.79 24.63
CA GLU A 88 13.12 6.76 24.48
C GLU A 88 13.06 6.05 23.12
N ASP A 89 12.06 6.36 22.28
CA ASP A 89 11.99 5.77 20.95
C ASP A 89 13.24 6.16 20.11
N PRO A 90 14.01 5.18 19.60
CA PRO A 90 15.25 5.45 18.89
C PRO A 90 15.06 6.26 17.59
N ALA A 91 13.84 6.41 17.09
CA ALA A 91 13.53 7.29 15.96
C ALA A 91 13.50 8.78 16.39
N TYR A 92 13.27 9.10 17.68
CA TYR A 92 13.16 10.48 18.13
C TYR A 92 14.43 11.31 17.90
N PRO A 93 15.63 10.88 18.34
CA PRO A 93 16.85 11.67 18.12
C PRO A 93 17.16 11.86 16.63
N ILE A 94 16.74 10.95 15.75
CA ILE A 94 16.87 11.10 14.30
C ILE A 94 15.92 12.19 13.79
N ALA A 95 14.64 12.10 14.17
CA ALA A 95 13.64 13.09 13.76
C ALA A 95 13.99 14.50 14.26
N ARG A 96 14.51 14.59 15.49
CA ARG A 96 14.94 15.86 16.07
C ARG A 96 16.12 16.46 15.31
N ARG A 97 17.18 15.70 15.03
CA ARG A 97 18.30 16.18 14.20
C ARG A 97 17.89 16.65 12.81
N VAL A 98 16.94 15.94 12.17
CA VAL A 98 16.43 16.38 10.87
C VAL A 98 15.69 17.70 11.00
N ALA A 99 14.80 17.85 11.97
CA ALA A 99 14.04 19.07 12.18
C ALA A 99 14.96 20.27 12.52
N ASP A 100 15.99 20.09 13.34
CA ASP A 100 16.92 21.13 13.74
C ASP A 100 17.75 21.68 12.55
N ARG A 101 17.95 20.87 11.49
CA ARG A 101 18.58 21.34 10.24
C ARG A 101 17.65 22.22 9.37
N HIS A 102 16.34 22.20 9.65
CA HIS A 102 15.32 22.88 8.85
C HIS A 102 14.43 23.80 9.70
N PRO A 103 14.96 24.83 10.38
CA PRO A 103 14.21 25.66 11.33
C PRO A 103 13.07 26.44 10.65
N GLY A 104 13.09 26.59 9.33
CA GLY A 104 12.03 27.26 8.57
C GLY A 104 10.74 26.43 8.42
N THR A 105 10.76 25.11 8.75
CA THR A 105 9.58 24.26 8.70
C THR A 105 9.13 23.94 10.13
N PRO A 106 7.94 24.40 10.57
CA PRO A 106 7.43 24.12 11.90
C PRO A 106 7.34 22.62 12.17
N SER A 107 7.94 22.15 13.28
CA SER A 107 7.95 20.76 13.66
C SER A 107 7.43 20.58 15.08
N VAL A 108 6.54 19.61 15.29
CA VAL A 108 5.96 19.28 16.60
C VAL A 108 6.28 17.83 16.93
N PHE A 109 6.77 17.60 18.15
CA PHE A 109 7.07 16.26 18.68
C PHE A 109 6.01 15.92 19.71
N VAL A 110 5.26 14.85 19.47
CA VAL A 110 4.15 14.41 20.32
C VAL A 110 4.48 13.06 20.92
N PHE A 111 4.51 12.98 22.24
CA PHE A 111 4.73 11.77 23.01
C PHE A 111 3.43 11.38 23.71
N ASP A 112 2.91 10.20 23.40
CA ASP A 112 1.70 9.69 24.04
C ASP A 112 1.84 8.19 24.29
N PRO A 113 2.12 7.74 25.52
CA PRO A 113 2.28 6.33 25.85
C PRO A 113 0.96 5.56 25.83
N ARG A 114 -0.17 6.27 25.82
CA ARG A 114 -1.49 5.63 25.89
C ARG A 114 -1.78 4.80 24.65
N GLU A 115 -2.35 3.63 24.86
CA GLU A 115 -2.77 2.73 23.79
C GLU A 115 -4.27 2.41 23.93
N PRO A 116 -5.15 3.39 23.67
CA PRO A 116 -6.61 3.22 23.83
C PRO A 116 -7.23 2.23 22.85
N GLY A 117 -6.49 1.75 21.85
CA GLY A 117 -6.93 0.74 20.90
C GLY A 117 -5.80 -0.18 20.45
N GLY A 118 -6.17 -1.32 19.86
CA GLY A 118 -5.22 -2.34 19.43
C GLY A 118 -4.31 -1.93 18.26
N ASN A 119 -4.67 -0.89 17.51
CA ASN A 119 -3.85 -0.35 16.42
C ASN A 119 -2.96 0.79 16.92
N ALA A 120 -1.71 0.47 17.26
CA ALA A 120 -0.74 1.44 17.74
C ALA A 120 -0.47 2.60 16.74
N LYS A 121 -0.56 2.36 15.44
CA LYS A 121 -0.43 3.42 14.42
C LYS A 121 -1.55 4.44 14.57
N VAL A 122 -2.79 3.99 14.67
CA VAL A 122 -3.95 4.89 14.82
C VAL A 122 -3.87 5.66 16.14
N ASN A 123 -3.40 5.05 17.22
CA ASN A 123 -3.18 5.75 18.50
C ASN A 123 -2.21 6.92 18.31
N ARG A 124 -1.07 6.70 17.61
CA ARG A 124 -0.08 7.76 17.31
C ARG A 124 -0.67 8.84 16.38
N LEU A 125 -1.40 8.46 15.34
CA LEU A 125 -2.08 9.42 14.43
C LEU A 125 -3.06 10.30 15.20
N THR A 126 -3.89 9.71 16.07
CA THR A 126 -4.87 10.45 16.87
C THR A 126 -4.21 11.42 17.86
N ALA A 127 -3.11 11.00 18.51
CA ALA A 127 -2.37 11.88 19.41
C ALA A 127 -1.84 13.12 18.68
N ALA A 128 -1.22 12.93 17.52
CA ALA A 128 -0.68 14.04 16.71
C ALA A 128 -1.77 14.97 16.15
N LEU A 129 -2.93 14.43 15.76
CA LEU A 129 -4.02 15.22 15.19
C LEU A 129 -4.53 16.34 16.12
N ARG A 130 -4.42 16.20 17.43
CA ARG A 130 -4.79 17.23 18.42
C ARG A 130 -3.93 18.48 18.30
N HIS A 131 -2.74 18.36 17.72
CA HIS A 131 -1.78 19.44 17.52
C HIS A 131 -1.74 19.95 16.09
N ALA A 132 -2.46 19.30 15.16
CA ALA A 132 -2.50 19.67 13.75
C ALA A 132 -3.32 20.96 13.55
N ARG A 133 -2.74 21.98 12.89
CA ARG A 133 -3.35 23.31 12.73
C ARG A 133 -4.11 23.48 11.42
N HIS A 134 -3.75 22.71 10.40
CA HIS A 134 -4.24 22.92 9.05
C HIS A 134 -5.49 22.11 8.72
N ARG A 135 -6.19 22.55 7.66
CA ARG A 135 -7.42 21.89 7.19
C ARG A 135 -7.18 20.62 6.39
N LEU A 136 -6.00 20.46 5.82
CA LEU A 136 -5.60 19.22 5.14
C LEU A 136 -4.59 18.50 6.01
N ILE A 137 -4.79 17.20 6.16
CA ILE A 137 -3.96 16.32 6.98
C ILE A 137 -3.34 15.26 6.08
N LEU A 138 -2.01 15.18 6.07
CA LEU A 138 -1.28 14.15 5.37
C LEU A 138 -0.75 13.11 6.35
N PHE A 139 -1.37 11.93 6.40
CA PHE A 139 -0.80 10.78 7.10
C PHE A 139 0.27 10.13 6.24
N SER A 140 1.48 9.95 6.77
CA SER A 140 2.57 9.30 6.04
C SER A 140 3.45 8.47 6.95
N ASP A 141 3.70 7.20 6.57
CA ASP A 141 4.57 6.28 7.33
C ASP A 141 6.02 6.77 7.39
N GLY A 142 6.79 6.31 8.40
CA GLY A 142 8.20 6.68 8.59
C GLY A 142 9.12 6.22 7.45
N ASN A 143 8.79 5.12 6.76
CA ASN A 143 9.57 4.57 5.64
C ASN A 143 9.19 5.14 4.27
N VAL A 144 8.49 6.27 4.24
CA VAL A 144 8.08 6.95 3.00
C VAL A 144 8.96 8.16 2.75
N SER A 145 9.42 8.30 1.51
CA SER A 145 10.05 9.51 0.98
C SER A 145 9.27 10.07 -0.21
N VAL A 146 9.39 11.37 -0.42
CA VAL A 146 8.64 12.12 -1.42
C VAL A 146 9.56 13.02 -2.25
N ARG A 147 9.11 13.38 -3.44
CA ARG A 147 9.78 14.37 -4.29
C ARG A 147 9.38 15.79 -3.87
N PRO A 148 10.19 16.81 -4.18
CA PRO A 148 9.88 18.18 -3.79
C PRO A 148 8.49 18.66 -4.21
N GLU A 149 8.06 18.34 -5.41
CA GLU A 149 6.76 18.77 -5.96
C GLU A 149 5.55 17.95 -5.46
N PHE A 150 5.77 16.95 -4.63
CA PHE A 150 4.72 16.01 -4.18
C PHE A 150 3.52 16.72 -3.54
N LEU A 151 3.76 17.62 -2.58
CA LEU A 151 2.69 18.23 -1.81
C LEU A 151 1.80 19.12 -2.68
N ARG A 152 2.37 19.90 -3.61
CA ARG A 152 1.61 20.69 -4.58
C ARG A 152 0.68 19.84 -5.43
N ARG A 153 1.18 18.68 -5.89
CA ARG A 153 0.38 17.73 -6.68
C ARG A 153 -0.70 17.05 -5.84
N ALA A 154 -0.38 16.70 -4.60
CA ALA A 154 -1.33 16.04 -3.70
C ALA A 154 -2.52 16.97 -3.36
N VAL A 155 -2.25 18.23 -3.01
CA VAL A 155 -3.29 19.20 -2.66
C VAL A 155 -4.15 19.60 -3.87
N SER A 156 -3.60 19.58 -5.09
CA SER A 156 -4.33 19.94 -6.30
C SER A 156 -5.58 19.08 -6.57
N TRP A 157 -5.66 17.89 -6.01
CA TRP A 157 -6.86 17.06 -6.08
C TRP A 157 -8.07 17.70 -5.39
N PHE A 158 -7.85 18.53 -4.38
CA PHE A 158 -8.90 19.22 -3.62
C PHE A 158 -9.45 20.46 -4.35
N ALA A 159 -8.87 20.84 -5.51
CA ALA A 159 -9.50 21.80 -6.40
C ALA A 159 -10.79 21.26 -7.03
N ARG A 160 -10.92 19.93 -7.09
CA ARG A 160 -12.13 19.25 -7.54
C ARG A 160 -13.16 19.23 -6.41
N SER A 161 -14.40 19.61 -6.76
CA SER A 161 -15.50 19.57 -5.80
C SER A 161 -15.67 18.17 -5.23
N ASN A 162 -15.90 18.10 -3.93
CA ASN A 162 -16.25 16.91 -3.18
C ASN A 162 -15.15 15.87 -2.89
N ILE A 163 -13.87 16.11 -3.26
CA ILE A 163 -12.79 15.22 -2.81
C ILE A 163 -12.54 15.44 -1.32
N GLY A 164 -12.72 14.37 -0.53
CA GLY A 164 -12.43 14.37 0.91
C GLY A 164 -11.12 13.66 1.25
N LEU A 165 -10.67 12.70 0.40
CA LEU A 165 -9.48 11.91 0.64
C LEU A 165 -8.76 11.57 -0.68
N VAL A 166 -7.44 11.68 -0.66
CA VAL A 166 -6.55 11.23 -1.74
C VAL A 166 -5.54 10.24 -1.17
N SER A 167 -5.51 9.04 -1.72
CA SER A 167 -4.49 8.03 -1.41
C SER A 167 -3.45 7.99 -2.53
N HIS A 168 -2.18 7.88 -2.16
CA HIS A 168 -1.09 7.79 -3.13
C HIS A 168 -0.59 6.36 -3.24
N LEU A 169 -0.42 5.89 -4.47
CA LEU A 169 0.32 4.68 -4.76
C LEU A 169 1.80 4.88 -4.43
N PHE A 170 2.52 3.79 -4.23
CA PHE A 170 3.94 3.86 -3.85
C PHE A 170 4.81 2.95 -4.73
N LEU A 171 6.10 3.25 -4.78
CA LEU A 171 7.12 2.38 -5.34
C LEU A 171 8.07 1.91 -4.24
N ALA A 172 8.17 0.61 -4.07
CA ALA A 172 9.15 0.00 -3.21
C ALA A 172 10.55 0.12 -3.82
N ARG A 173 11.50 0.63 -3.05
CA ARG A 173 12.88 0.93 -3.48
C ARG A 173 13.91 0.31 -2.55
N GLY A 174 15.13 0.17 -3.05
CA GLY A 174 16.30 -0.18 -2.25
C GLY A 174 16.39 -1.64 -1.85
N ALA A 175 15.62 -2.55 -2.47
CA ALA A 175 15.63 -3.97 -2.12
C ALA A 175 17.03 -4.60 -2.22
N LYS A 176 17.51 -5.14 -1.10
CA LYS A 176 18.76 -5.92 -1.01
C LYS A 176 18.43 -7.35 -0.60
N GLY A 177 18.93 -8.32 -1.35
CA GLY A 177 18.67 -9.75 -1.13
C GLY A 177 17.38 -10.26 -1.78
N ILE A 178 17.29 -11.56 -1.95
CA ILE A 178 16.26 -12.25 -2.74
C ILE A 178 14.84 -11.98 -2.19
N ALA A 179 14.63 -12.12 -0.90
CA ALA A 179 13.31 -11.96 -0.29
C ALA A 179 12.74 -10.53 -0.49
N SER A 180 13.57 -9.50 -0.28
CA SER A 180 13.18 -8.10 -0.51
C SER A 180 12.93 -7.80 -2.00
N ARG A 181 13.70 -8.43 -2.92
CA ARG A 181 13.47 -8.32 -4.37
C ARG A 181 12.13 -8.93 -4.77
N ILE A 182 11.83 -10.15 -4.32
CA ILE A 182 10.54 -10.82 -4.57
C ILE A 182 9.38 -9.95 -4.04
N GLU A 183 9.52 -9.40 -2.84
CA GLU A 183 8.53 -8.50 -2.28
C GLU A 183 8.35 -7.24 -3.10
N THR A 184 9.43 -6.58 -3.51
CA THR A 184 9.40 -5.38 -4.35
C THR A 184 8.75 -5.66 -5.70
N LEU A 185 9.01 -6.83 -6.30
CA LEU A 185 8.34 -7.27 -7.53
C LEU A 185 6.81 -7.38 -7.34
N TYR A 186 6.37 -7.96 -6.23
CA TYR A 186 4.95 -8.06 -5.93
C TYR A 186 4.33 -6.68 -5.66
N LEU A 187 4.95 -5.86 -4.81
CA LEU A 187 4.45 -4.54 -4.43
C LEU A 187 4.30 -3.63 -5.65
N ASN A 188 5.34 -3.52 -6.46
CA ASN A 188 5.36 -2.60 -7.60
C ASN A 188 4.58 -3.11 -8.82
N GLY A 189 4.45 -4.42 -8.97
CA GLY A 189 3.73 -5.05 -10.09
C GLY A 189 2.27 -5.30 -9.75
N CYS A 190 2.02 -6.42 -9.08
CA CYS A 190 0.66 -6.92 -8.87
C CYS A 190 -0.18 -6.02 -7.95
N LEU A 191 0.40 -5.51 -6.84
CA LEU A 191 -0.36 -4.76 -5.85
C LEU A 191 -0.80 -3.39 -6.41
N GLN A 192 0.11 -2.62 -7.02
CA GLN A 192 -0.22 -1.29 -7.53
C GLN A 192 -1.23 -1.36 -8.69
N GLY A 193 -1.00 -2.28 -9.63
CA GLY A 193 -1.90 -2.49 -10.76
C GLY A 193 -3.28 -2.97 -10.31
N GLY A 194 -3.35 -3.96 -9.42
CA GLY A 194 -4.60 -4.46 -8.86
C GLY A 194 -5.38 -3.39 -8.09
N THR A 195 -4.68 -2.57 -7.28
CA THR A 195 -5.30 -1.45 -6.56
C THR A 195 -5.89 -0.41 -7.53
N ALA A 196 -5.16 -0.08 -8.59
CA ALA A 196 -5.64 0.85 -9.63
C ALA A 196 -6.86 0.27 -10.37
N LEU A 197 -6.85 -1.02 -10.70
CA LEU A 197 -7.97 -1.71 -11.34
C LEU A 197 -9.22 -1.69 -10.45
N LEU A 198 -9.10 -2.11 -9.19
CA LEU A 198 -10.23 -2.13 -8.24
C LEU A 198 -10.83 -0.74 -8.02
N SER A 199 -9.96 0.27 -7.88
CA SER A 199 -10.40 1.65 -7.72
C SER A 199 -11.16 2.16 -8.95
N ARG A 200 -10.70 1.83 -10.16
CA ARG A 200 -11.26 2.33 -11.41
C ARG A 200 -12.48 1.54 -11.87
N ALA A 201 -12.37 0.21 -11.95
CA ALA A 201 -13.40 -0.66 -12.52
C ALA A 201 -14.53 -0.91 -11.53
N LEU A 202 -14.23 -1.17 -10.27
CA LEU A 202 -15.22 -1.44 -9.23
C LEU A 202 -15.57 -0.21 -8.39
N ARG A 203 -14.98 0.95 -8.72
CA ARG A 203 -15.14 2.19 -7.94
C ARG A 203 -14.89 1.97 -6.44
N MET A 204 -14.05 1.00 -6.10
CA MET A 204 -13.72 0.69 -4.72
C MET A 204 -12.90 1.84 -4.11
N PRO A 205 -13.18 2.29 -2.88
CA PRO A 205 -12.40 3.35 -2.22
C PRO A 205 -11.07 2.78 -1.72
N CYS A 206 -10.19 2.42 -2.67
CA CYS A 206 -8.88 1.87 -2.36
C CYS A 206 -8.01 2.95 -1.72
N VAL A 207 -7.61 2.72 -0.49
CA VAL A 207 -6.68 3.58 0.24
C VAL A 207 -5.49 2.73 0.66
N VAL A 208 -4.30 3.26 0.44
CA VAL A 208 -3.03 2.65 0.78
C VAL A 208 -2.38 3.45 1.90
N GLY A 209 -2.13 2.83 3.04
CA GLY A 209 -1.73 3.46 4.28
C GLY A 209 -0.34 4.15 4.28
N LYS A 210 0.35 4.18 3.12
CA LYS A 210 1.68 4.81 2.99
C LYS A 210 1.62 6.34 2.92
N SER A 211 0.62 6.87 2.22
CA SER A 211 0.43 8.32 2.08
C SER A 211 -1.04 8.62 1.79
N ILE A 212 -1.69 9.27 2.74
CA ILE A 212 -3.13 9.59 2.70
C ILE A 212 -3.29 11.08 3.02
N LEU A 213 -3.73 11.87 2.05
CA LEU A 213 -4.12 13.25 2.26
C LEU A 213 -5.65 13.32 2.42
N VAL A 214 -6.12 13.83 3.54
CA VAL A 214 -7.54 13.90 3.89
C VAL A 214 -7.90 15.29 4.40
N SER A 215 -9.10 15.78 4.07
CA SER A 215 -9.59 17.02 4.63
C SER A 215 -10.12 16.81 6.05
N ARG A 216 -9.91 17.79 6.93
CA ARG A 216 -10.46 17.77 8.29
C ARG A 216 -11.98 17.59 8.26
N ARG A 217 -12.67 18.28 7.34
CA ARG A 217 -14.11 18.13 7.13
C ARG A 217 -14.52 16.67 6.85
N ALA A 218 -13.74 15.92 6.07
CA ALA A 218 -14.03 14.52 5.80
C ALA A 218 -13.71 13.62 7.01
N LEU A 219 -12.64 13.95 7.79
CA LEU A 219 -12.34 13.24 9.03
C LEU A 219 -13.43 13.47 10.08
N ASP A 220 -13.87 14.71 10.28
CA ASP A 220 -14.91 15.04 11.26
C ASP A 220 -16.23 14.36 10.92
N ALA A 221 -16.57 14.22 9.63
CA ALA A 221 -17.79 13.54 9.17
C ALA A 221 -17.78 12.01 9.41
N VAL A 222 -16.63 11.42 9.79
CA VAL A 222 -16.48 9.97 10.04
C VAL A 222 -16.02 9.68 11.47
N GLU A 223 -16.26 10.60 12.41
CA GLU A 223 -15.86 10.50 13.82
C GLU A 223 -14.34 10.41 14.02
N GLY A 224 -13.57 10.93 13.04
CA GLY A 224 -12.13 10.94 13.08
C GLY A 224 -11.47 9.59 12.75
N ILE A 225 -10.14 9.59 12.78
CA ILE A 225 -9.33 8.37 12.62
C ILE A 225 -9.43 7.46 13.85
N GLU A 226 -9.78 8.01 15.00
CA GLU A 226 -9.91 7.31 16.29
C GLU A 226 -10.97 6.21 16.28
N ALA A 227 -12.04 6.34 15.50
CA ALA A 227 -13.04 5.29 15.31
C ALA A 227 -12.42 3.97 14.78
N LEU A 228 -11.22 4.04 14.19
CA LEU A 228 -10.52 2.91 13.59
C LEU A 228 -9.43 2.29 14.48
N ARG A 229 -9.32 2.69 15.75
CA ARG A 229 -8.30 2.19 16.69
C ARG A 229 -8.31 0.69 16.90
N GLY A 230 -9.44 0.05 16.71
CA GLY A 230 -9.62 -1.38 16.85
C GLY A 230 -9.34 -2.18 15.58
N HIS A 231 -9.01 -1.57 14.46
CA HIS A 231 -8.93 -2.24 13.16
C HIS A 231 -7.51 -2.24 12.58
N LEU A 232 -7.11 -3.38 11.95
CA LEU A 232 -5.79 -3.50 11.30
C LEU A 232 -5.72 -2.83 9.94
N ALA A 233 -6.84 -2.74 9.22
CA ALA A 233 -6.93 -2.11 7.91
C ALA A 233 -7.57 -0.72 8.02
N GLU A 234 -7.01 0.11 8.89
CA GLU A 234 -7.50 1.45 9.17
C GLU A 234 -7.59 2.33 7.92
N ASP A 235 -6.65 2.16 7.00
CA ASP A 235 -6.54 2.90 5.76
C ASP A 235 -7.72 2.63 4.81
N PHE A 236 -7.99 1.37 4.52
CA PHE A 236 -9.12 0.97 3.67
C PHE A 236 -10.46 1.34 4.33
N LEU A 237 -10.58 1.13 5.63
CA LEU A 237 -11.80 1.46 6.38
C LEU A 237 -12.04 2.97 6.41
N LEU A 238 -11.00 3.79 6.57
CA LEU A 238 -11.10 5.24 6.46
C LEU A 238 -11.64 5.66 5.09
N GLY A 239 -11.07 5.13 4.01
CA GLY A 239 -11.56 5.42 2.66
C GLY A 239 -13.03 5.03 2.47
N ARG A 240 -13.42 3.88 3.00
CA ARG A 240 -14.81 3.40 2.94
C ARG A 240 -15.76 4.31 3.72
N SER A 241 -15.38 4.74 4.92
CA SER A 241 -16.17 5.64 5.76
C SER A 241 -16.30 7.02 5.13
N VAL A 242 -15.22 7.60 4.65
CA VAL A 242 -15.22 8.90 3.93
C VAL A 242 -16.14 8.85 2.71
N ARG A 243 -16.12 7.77 1.95
CA ARG A 243 -17.04 7.60 0.81
C ARG A 243 -18.49 7.46 1.25
N ARG A 244 -18.77 6.72 2.32
CA ARG A 244 -20.13 6.57 2.89
C ARG A 244 -20.67 7.90 3.41
N ALA A 245 -19.81 8.78 3.91
CA ALA A 245 -20.16 10.13 4.32
C ALA A 245 -20.37 11.10 3.12
N GLY A 246 -20.34 10.58 1.88
CA GLY A 246 -20.65 11.34 0.67
C GLY A 246 -19.46 12.04 0.02
N PHE A 247 -18.24 11.89 0.53
CA PHE A 247 -17.04 12.49 -0.06
C PHE A 247 -16.41 11.63 -1.14
N GLY A 248 -15.75 12.27 -2.10
CA GLY A 248 -14.92 11.61 -3.09
C GLY A 248 -13.64 11.05 -2.46
N VAL A 249 -13.30 9.81 -2.83
CA VAL A 249 -12.03 9.17 -2.51
C VAL A 249 -11.27 8.94 -3.81
N ALA A 250 -10.11 9.58 -3.95
CA ALA A 250 -9.27 9.50 -5.13
C ALA A 250 -8.03 8.64 -4.88
N LEU A 251 -7.60 7.91 -5.92
CA LEU A 251 -6.33 7.19 -5.95
C LEU A 251 -5.40 7.90 -6.93
N SER A 252 -4.29 8.41 -6.41
CA SER A 252 -3.26 9.09 -7.20
C SER A 252 -2.11 8.14 -7.51
N ALA A 253 -1.69 8.08 -8.77
CA ALA A 253 -0.46 7.43 -9.20
C ALA A 253 0.71 8.42 -9.35
N ASP A 254 0.69 9.53 -8.62
CA ASP A 254 1.89 10.27 -8.26
C ASP A 254 2.55 9.52 -7.11
N PHE A 255 3.45 8.60 -7.48
CA PHE A 255 4.01 7.63 -6.55
C PHE A 255 4.88 8.31 -5.49
N VAL A 256 4.70 7.90 -4.24
CA VAL A 256 5.69 8.08 -3.18
C VAL A 256 6.65 6.90 -3.18
N ASP A 257 7.89 7.08 -2.76
CA ASP A 257 8.83 5.99 -2.61
C ASP A 257 8.75 5.40 -1.19
N THR A 258 8.88 4.08 -1.07
CA THR A 258 8.97 3.40 0.23
C THR A 258 10.25 2.56 0.29
N SER A 259 10.99 2.72 1.39
CA SER A 259 12.23 1.95 1.60
C SER A 259 11.92 0.51 2.01
N GLU A 260 12.36 -0.46 1.19
CA GLU A 260 12.17 -1.89 1.41
C GLU A 260 13.53 -2.62 1.35
N VAL A 261 14.50 -2.20 2.15
CA VAL A 261 15.91 -2.49 1.92
C VAL A 261 16.26 -3.95 2.18
N LYS A 262 16.28 -4.42 3.39
CA LYS A 262 16.65 -5.80 3.71
C LYS A 262 15.63 -6.44 4.66
N LYS A 263 14.98 -7.49 4.17
CA LYS A 263 14.03 -8.26 4.98
C LYS A 263 14.32 -9.74 4.88
N SER A 264 14.11 -10.46 5.96
CA SER A 264 14.14 -11.93 5.92
C SER A 264 12.90 -12.47 5.19
N GLY A 265 13.03 -13.64 4.57
CA GLY A 265 11.89 -14.31 3.93
C GLY A 265 10.74 -14.56 4.92
N ARG A 266 11.06 -14.84 6.20
CA ARG A 266 10.07 -15.01 7.28
C ARG A 266 9.27 -13.72 7.54
N ALA A 267 9.94 -12.57 7.54
CA ALA A 267 9.29 -11.28 7.75
C ALA A 267 8.38 -10.91 6.57
N VAL A 268 8.86 -11.13 5.33
CA VAL A 268 8.07 -10.94 4.10
C VAL A 268 6.84 -11.82 4.13
N TRP A 269 6.99 -13.12 4.38
CA TRP A 269 5.90 -14.07 4.49
C TRP A 269 4.85 -13.68 5.53
N ALA A 270 5.28 -13.35 6.75
CA ALA A 270 4.38 -12.97 7.83
C ALA A 270 3.57 -11.70 7.49
N ARG A 271 4.20 -10.72 6.84
CA ARG A 271 3.55 -9.48 6.40
C ARG A 271 2.51 -9.76 5.32
N HIS A 272 2.88 -10.49 4.29
CA HIS A 272 1.98 -10.76 3.15
C HIS A 272 0.83 -11.68 3.54
N ARG A 273 1.08 -12.69 4.37
CA ARG A 273 0.02 -13.53 4.94
C ARG A 273 -0.98 -12.71 5.76
N ARG A 274 -0.51 -11.77 6.60
CA ARG A 274 -1.40 -10.86 7.34
C ARG A 274 -2.25 -10.02 6.39
N TRP A 275 -1.66 -9.43 5.36
CA TRP A 275 -2.39 -8.65 4.37
C TRP A 275 -3.40 -9.48 3.57
N ALA A 276 -3.06 -10.69 3.18
CA ALA A 276 -3.98 -11.62 2.52
C ALA A 276 -5.20 -11.92 3.39
N MET A 277 -4.97 -12.20 4.68
CA MET A 277 -6.06 -12.41 5.65
C MET A 277 -6.94 -11.18 5.85
N MET A 278 -6.36 -9.96 5.83
CA MET A 278 -7.11 -8.71 5.87
C MET A 278 -7.95 -8.54 4.60
N ARG A 279 -7.37 -8.70 3.41
CA ARG A 279 -8.08 -8.58 2.13
C ARG A 279 -9.21 -9.59 1.99
N ARG A 280 -9.00 -10.82 2.42
CA ARG A 280 -10.07 -11.82 2.45
C ARG A 280 -11.26 -11.38 3.32
N ARG A 281 -11.00 -10.77 4.47
CA ARG A 281 -12.06 -10.31 5.38
C ARG A 281 -12.80 -9.09 4.89
N LEU A 282 -12.11 -8.23 4.17
CA LEU A 282 -12.70 -7.01 3.61
C LEU A 282 -13.38 -7.26 2.26
N GLY A 283 -12.79 -8.13 1.44
CA GLY A 283 -13.23 -8.40 0.08
C GLY A 283 -14.23 -9.55 -0.06
N GLY A 284 -14.33 -10.43 0.93
CA GLY A 284 -15.22 -11.60 0.85
C GLY A 284 -14.91 -12.47 -0.38
N THR A 285 -15.90 -12.67 -1.25
CA THR A 285 -15.76 -13.44 -2.50
C THR A 285 -14.83 -12.79 -3.52
N LEU A 286 -14.69 -11.47 -3.51
CA LEU A 286 -13.75 -10.75 -4.40
C LEU A 286 -12.29 -11.16 -4.15
N TYR A 287 -11.98 -11.73 -2.97
CA TYR A 287 -10.65 -12.25 -2.68
C TYR A 287 -10.22 -13.35 -3.65
N ALA A 288 -11.16 -14.14 -4.19
CA ALA A 288 -10.86 -15.14 -5.21
C ALA A 288 -10.21 -14.55 -6.49
N GLY A 289 -10.49 -13.28 -6.78
CA GLY A 289 -9.86 -12.56 -7.89
C GLY A 289 -8.33 -12.43 -7.76
N GLU A 290 -7.77 -12.57 -6.55
CA GLU A 290 -6.31 -12.58 -6.35
C GLU A 290 -5.62 -13.80 -6.98
N LEU A 291 -6.35 -14.88 -7.30
CA LEU A 291 -5.85 -16.00 -8.09
C LEU A 291 -5.45 -15.60 -9.52
N LEU A 292 -5.97 -14.50 -10.02
CA LEU A 292 -5.61 -13.98 -11.34
C LEU A 292 -4.33 -13.13 -11.32
N ALA A 293 -3.77 -12.82 -10.16
CA ALA A 293 -2.52 -12.06 -10.07
C ALA A 293 -1.29 -12.87 -10.53
N PRO A 294 -1.06 -14.13 -10.07
CA PRO A 294 0.05 -14.96 -10.52
C PRO A 294 -0.33 -15.74 -11.78
N ALA A 295 0.47 -15.66 -12.84
CA ALA A 295 0.25 -16.40 -14.09
C ALA A 295 0.88 -17.80 -14.08
N LEU A 296 2.03 -17.97 -13.41
CA LEU A 296 2.79 -19.22 -13.42
C LEU A 296 2.01 -20.45 -12.89
N PRO A 297 1.24 -20.38 -11.80
CA PRO A 297 0.45 -21.53 -11.34
C PRO A 297 -0.53 -22.05 -12.40
N TRP A 298 -1.19 -21.15 -13.12
CA TRP A 298 -2.09 -21.52 -14.22
C TRP A 298 -1.36 -22.15 -15.40
N PHE A 299 -0.17 -21.61 -15.73
CA PHE A 299 0.70 -22.19 -16.75
C PHE A 299 1.14 -23.61 -16.38
N LEU A 300 1.61 -23.84 -15.15
CA LEU A 300 2.02 -25.18 -14.68
C LEU A 300 0.85 -26.16 -14.67
N ALA A 301 -0.33 -25.74 -14.25
CA ALA A 301 -1.54 -26.55 -14.31
C ALA A 301 -1.92 -26.90 -15.75
N THR A 302 -1.75 -25.95 -16.69
CA THR A 302 -1.95 -26.21 -18.12
C THR A 302 -0.98 -27.26 -18.65
N LEU A 303 0.31 -27.15 -18.34
CA LEU A 303 1.33 -28.12 -18.75
C LEU A 303 1.04 -29.52 -18.19
N ALA A 304 0.64 -29.61 -16.93
CA ALA A 304 0.37 -30.89 -16.28
C ALA A 304 -0.84 -31.64 -16.86
N ALA A 305 -1.80 -30.93 -17.46
CA ALA A 305 -3.04 -31.48 -17.97
C ALA A 305 -3.26 -31.23 -19.47
N ALA A 306 -2.28 -30.64 -20.19
CA ALA A 306 -2.45 -30.27 -21.60
C ALA A 306 -2.48 -31.50 -22.51
N PRO A 307 -3.51 -31.60 -23.37
CA PRO A 307 -3.66 -32.73 -24.29
C PRO A 307 -2.82 -32.59 -25.56
N ALA A 308 -2.28 -31.41 -25.88
CA ALA A 308 -1.62 -31.12 -27.14
C ALA A 308 -0.40 -30.18 -26.99
N ALA A 309 0.65 -30.47 -27.76
CA ALA A 309 1.86 -29.66 -27.80
C ALA A 309 1.61 -28.19 -28.20
N SER A 310 0.68 -27.96 -29.13
CA SER A 310 0.30 -26.59 -29.55
C SER A 310 -0.24 -25.75 -28.38
N LEU A 311 -1.02 -26.36 -27.50
CA LEU A 311 -1.53 -25.66 -26.29
C LEU A 311 -0.39 -25.30 -25.34
N MET A 312 0.60 -26.19 -25.16
CA MET A 312 1.76 -25.93 -24.31
C MET A 312 2.63 -24.78 -24.88
N VAL A 313 2.86 -24.77 -26.19
CA VAL A 313 3.61 -23.69 -26.86
C VAL A 313 2.88 -22.36 -26.72
N THR A 314 1.58 -22.35 -26.93
CA THR A 314 0.75 -21.14 -26.77
C THR A 314 0.78 -20.63 -25.32
N ALA A 315 0.64 -21.52 -24.35
CA ALA A 315 0.72 -21.16 -22.93
C ALA A 315 2.08 -20.57 -22.55
N ALA A 316 3.18 -21.14 -23.07
CA ALA A 316 4.53 -20.62 -22.84
C ALA A 316 4.72 -19.24 -23.46
N ALA A 317 4.26 -19.02 -24.70
CA ALA A 317 4.29 -17.71 -25.35
C ALA A 317 3.49 -16.66 -24.59
N LEU A 318 2.30 -17.01 -24.09
CA LEU A 318 1.46 -16.14 -23.28
C LEU A 318 2.13 -15.77 -21.95
N LEU A 319 2.76 -16.72 -21.25
CA LEU A 319 3.49 -16.44 -20.00
C LEU A 319 4.69 -15.51 -20.25
N ALA A 320 5.45 -15.76 -21.32
CA ALA A 320 6.58 -14.91 -21.72
C ALA A 320 6.08 -13.48 -22.03
N ALA A 321 5.04 -13.35 -22.84
CA ALA A 321 4.43 -12.04 -23.14
C ALA A 321 3.97 -11.31 -21.88
N ARG A 322 3.39 -12.03 -20.90
CA ARG A 322 2.99 -11.48 -19.60
C ARG A 322 4.18 -10.89 -18.83
N TYR A 323 5.32 -11.59 -18.77
CA TYR A 323 6.49 -11.10 -18.06
C TYR A 323 7.16 -9.93 -18.79
N LEU A 324 7.26 -10.00 -20.13
CA LEU A 324 7.75 -8.88 -20.93
C LEU A 324 6.91 -7.62 -20.77
N ALA A 325 5.57 -7.77 -20.76
CA ALA A 325 4.67 -6.66 -20.52
C ALA A 325 4.87 -6.06 -19.10
N GLU A 326 5.14 -6.89 -18.09
CA GLU A 326 5.43 -6.39 -16.73
C GLU A 326 6.73 -5.59 -16.68
N ILE A 327 7.76 -6.06 -17.35
CA ILE A 327 9.04 -5.33 -17.46
C ILE A 327 8.83 -3.97 -18.14
N ALA A 328 8.09 -3.95 -19.25
CA ALA A 328 7.78 -2.74 -20.00
C ALA A 328 6.95 -1.73 -19.18
N VAL A 329 5.87 -2.19 -18.54
CA VAL A 329 5.05 -1.33 -17.66
C VAL A 329 5.89 -0.82 -16.48
N GLY A 330 6.74 -1.68 -15.91
CA GLY A 330 7.67 -1.28 -14.85
C GLY A 330 8.55 -0.12 -15.28
N ALA A 331 9.15 -0.19 -16.45
CA ALA A 331 9.99 0.88 -17.00
C ALA A 331 9.19 2.20 -17.15
N ILE A 332 7.95 2.13 -17.65
CA ILE A 332 7.09 3.30 -17.84
C ILE A 332 6.78 3.98 -16.50
N ILE A 333 6.53 3.22 -15.44
CA ILE A 333 6.20 3.79 -14.11
C ILE A 333 7.44 4.22 -13.31
N GLY A 334 8.65 4.09 -13.88
CA GLY A 334 9.89 4.50 -13.23
C GLY A 334 10.54 3.40 -12.38
N ARG A 335 10.18 2.13 -12.65
CA ARG A 335 10.80 0.95 -12.07
C ARG A 335 11.56 0.19 -13.15
N ARG A 336 12.90 0.30 -13.15
CA ARG A 336 13.74 -0.52 -14.03
C ARG A 336 14.03 -1.85 -13.32
N LEU A 337 13.68 -2.95 -13.97
CA LEU A 337 14.05 -4.30 -13.54
C LEU A 337 15.42 -4.66 -14.11
N ASP A 338 16.31 -5.17 -13.27
CA ASP A 338 17.53 -5.81 -13.73
C ASP A 338 17.25 -7.28 -14.13
N VAL A 339 18.26 -7.95 -14.69
CA VAL A 339 18.15 -9.36 -15.11
C VAL A 339 17.79 -10.27 -13.92
N ARG A 340 18.32 -9.98 -12.73
CA ARG A 340 18.04 -10.77 -11.52
C ARG A 340 16.57 -10.62 -11.12
N ASP A 341 16.02 -9.42 -11.24
CA ASP A 341 14.60 -9.18 -10.98
C ASP A 341 13.72 -9.94 -11.98
N ALA A 342 14.08 -9.93 -13.27
CA ALA A 342 13.35 -10.68 -14.30
C ALA A 342 13.34 -12.18 -14.03
N LEU A 343 14.47 -12.77 -13.62
CA LEU A 343 14.58 -14.18 -13.23
C LEU A 343 13.78 -14.53 -11.98
N LEU A 344 13.46 -13.57 -11.12
CA LEU A 344 12.66 -13.78 -9.92
C LEU A 344 11.14 -13.65 -10.15
N LEU A 345 10.68 -13.23 -11.33
CA LEU A 345 9.24 -13.13 -11.63
C LEU A 345 8.49 -14.47 -11.45
N PRO A 346 9.01 -15.62 -11.91
CA PRO A 346 8.37 -16.91 -11.65
C PRO A 346 8.28 -17.24 -10.15
N VAL A 347 9.35 -16.97 -9.39
CA VAL A 347 9.40 -17.23 -7.94
C VAL A 347 8.40 -16.32 -7.21
N ARG A 348 8.28 -15.06 -7.65
CA ARG A 348 7.28 -14.13 -7.15
C ARG A 348 5.85 -14.66 -7.37
N ASP A 349 5.53 -15.19 -8.55
CA ASP A 349 4.21 -15.74 -8.85
C ASP A 349 3.86 -16.92 -7.93
N LEU A 350 4.80 -17.85 -7.70
CA LEU A 350 4.61 -18.94 -6.75
C LEU A 350 4.42 -18.42 -5.32
N THR A 351 5.19 -17.40 -4.93
CA THR A 351 5.05 -16.77 -3.61
C THR A 351 3.67 -16.12 -3.44
N VAL A 352 3.18 -15.42 -4.47
CA VAL A 352 1.85 -14.77 -4.44
C VAL A 352 0.75 -15.82 -4.33
N PHE A 353 0.85 -16.93 -5.07
CA PHE A 353 -0.09 -18.04 -4.99
C PHE A 353 -0.08 -18.69 -3.60
N ALA A 354 1.10 -18.98 -3.05
CA ALA A 354 1.23 -19.54 -1.70
C ALA A 354 0.66 -18.60 -0.62
N VAL A 355 0.88 -17.29 -0.74
CA VAL A 355 0.30 -16.26 0.14
C VAL A 355 -1.22 -16.23 0.02
N PHE A 356 -1.77 -16.33 -1.20
CA PHE A 356 -3.21 -16.44 -1.42
C PHE A 356 -3.79 -17.65 -0.67
N CYS A 357 -3.21 -18.84 -0.86
CA CYS A 357 -3.65 -20.05 -0.16
C CYS A 357 -3.56 -19.90 1.36
N ALA A 358 -2.46 -19.34 1.88
CA ALA A 358 -2.27 -19.09 3.31
C ALA A 358 -3.27 -18.05 3.88
N GLY A 359 -3.77 -17.16 3.05
CA GLY A 359 -4.80 -16.19 3.41
C GLY A 359 -6.19 -16.80 3.60
N LEU A 360 -6.45 -17.97 2.98
CA LEU A 360 -7.71 -18.71 3.12
C LEU A 360 -7.88 -19.30 4.52
N THR A 361 -6.78 -19.60 5.19
CA THR A 361 -6.76 -20.29 6.48
C THR A 361 -6.30 -19.36 7.60
N GLY A 362 -6.75 -19.66 8.82
CA GLY A 362 -6.28 -19.03 10.03
C GLY A 362 -6.94 -17.67 10.34
N ARG A 363 -6.71 -17.24 11.57
CA ARG A 363 -7.20 -15.96 12.12
C ARG A 363 -6.15 -15.29 12.99
N ARG A 364 -5.00 -15.97 13.26
CA ARG A 364 -3.94 -15.47 14.12
C ARG A 364 -2.83 -14.82 13.29
N VAL A 365 -2.42 -13.64 13.70
CA VAL A 365 -1.31 -12.89 13.10
C VAL A 365 -0.42 -12.33 14.19
N ALA A 366 0.84 -12.10 13.85
CA ALA A 366 1.75 -11.32 14.68
C ALA A 366 1.99 -9.95 14.01
N TRP A 367 1.93 -8.88 14.81
CA TRP A 367 2.23 -7.55 14.34
C TRP A 367 2.93 -6.76 15.45
N ARG A 368 4.12 -6.23 15.16
CA ARG A 368 4.96 -5.51 16.12
C ARG A 368 5.15 -6.26 17.44
N GLY A 369 5.47 -7.55 17.38
CA GLY A 369 5.71 -8.40 18.56
C GLY A 369 4.45 -8.86 19.30
N ARG A 370 3.25 -8.39 18.92
CA ARG A 370 1.99 -8.80 19.55
C ARG A 370 1.27 -9.84 18.72
N ALA A 371 0.90 -10.96 19.33
CA ALA A 371 0.02 -11.95 18.74
C ALA A 371 -1.44 -11.49 18.89
N MET A 372 -2.19 -11.54 17.80
CA MET A 372 -3.58 -11.09 17.78
C MET A 372 -4.41 -11.95 16.83
N ARG A 373 -5.72 -11.94 17.02
CA ARG A 373 -6.69 -12.54 16.12
C ARG A 373 -7.37 -11.46 15.30
N ILE A 374 -7.57 -11.72 14.00
CA ILE A 374 -8.30 -10.81 13.13
C ILE A 374 -9.77 -11.23 13.08
N GLY A 375 -10.65 -10.41 13.60
CA GLY A 375 -12.11 -10.55 13.56
C GLY A 375 -12.75 -10.02 12.27
N ARG A 376 -14.06 -9.78 12.34
CA ARG A 376 -14.84 -9.15 11.27
C ARG A 376 -14.30 -7.74 10.98
N GLU A 377 -14.30 -7.32 9.70
CA GLU A 377 -13.78 -6.01 9.28
C GLU A 377 -12.37 -5.69 9.81
N THR A 378 -11.55 -6.72 9.99
CA THR A 378 -10.18 -6.64 10.52
C THR A 378 -10.07 -6.17 11.97
N LEU A 379 -11.14 -6.28 12.77
CA LEU A 379 -11.12 -5.96 14.20
C LEU A 379 -10.02 -6.77 14.90
N ILE A 380 -9.24 -6.10 15.73
CA ILE A 380 -8.17 -6.70 16.52
C ILE A 380 -8.77 -7.30 17.79
N GLU A 381 -8.72 -8.62 17.88
CA GLU A 381 -9.07 -9.34 19.09
C GLU A 381 -7.76 -9.70 19.81
N THR A 382 -7.49 -9.09 20.96
CA THR A 382 -6.29 -9.40 21.75
C THR A 382 -6.41 -10.82 22.26
N LEU A 383 -5.39 -11.65 22.00
CA LEU A 383 -5.30 -12.95 22.64
C LEU A 383 -4.85 -12.71 24.08
N THR A 384 -5.78 -12.72 25.02
CA THR A 384 -5.42 -12.87 26.42
C THR A 384 -4.62 -14.14 26.53
N SER A 385 -3.39 -14.06 27.06
CA SER A 385 -2.60 -15.23 27.42
C SER A 385 -3.37 -15.96 28.54
N ARG A 386 -4.27 -16.85 28.18
CA ARG A 386 -4.58 -17.95 29.09
C ARG A 386 -3.38 -18.87 29.09
N ALA A 387 -2.77 -18.98 30.23
CA ALA A 387 -1.64 -19.80 30.56
C ALA A 387 -1.67 -21.14 29.82
N ALA A 388 -0.53 -21.47 29.22
CA ALA A 388 -0.21 -22.85 28.92
C ALA A 388 0.02 -23.62 30.21
#